data_f5ef261d95213a4dce94f6ba9a406cd5
#
_entry.id   f5ef261d95213a4dce94f6ba9a406cd5
#
_cell.length_a   1.000
_cell.length_b   1.000
_cell.length_c   1.000
_cell.angle_alpha   90.00
_cell.angle_beta   90.00
_cell.angle_gamma   90.00
#
_symmetry.space_group_name_H-M   'P 1'
#
loop_
_entity.id
_entity.type
_entity.pdbx_description
1 polymer ?
#
loop_
_entity_poly.entity_id
_entity_poly.type
_entity_poly.pdbx_seq_one_letter_code
_entity_poly.pdbx_strand_id
1 'polypeptide(L)'
;NYMPELPEVEVVKKSLENEICNFKLQDIEIIDGNLRYKVKHKELRKIIGFKVARIERRSKYLVFFFNKNDFIMICHLGMTGKFLIENNQIQKKTSFYYDLSNYNEKHNRLIFTFNNRKRLIYNDIRKFGFIKIDFKKNININYHLKILGPEPLTRFFNLKYFSNYIHGRD
;
A
#
# COMPACT_ATOMS: atom_id res chain seq x y z
N ASN A 1 14.58 6.67 -12.47
CA ASN A 1 14.89 6.64 -11.03
C ASN A 1 13.89 7.39 -10.18
N TYR A 2 12.65 7.34 -10.58
CA TYR A 2 11.57 7.94 -9.81
C TYR A 2 11.22 7.07 -8.63
N MET A 3 11.09 7.68 -7.47
CA MET A 3 10.60 7.01 -6.27
C MET A 3 9.46 7.85 -5.71
N PRO A 4 8.35 7.23 -5.30
CA PRO A 4 7.23 7.99 -4.76
C PRO A 4 7.67 8.91 -3.63
N GLU A 5 7.29 10.15 -3.74
CA GLU A 5 7.56 11.15 -2.72
C GLU A 5 6.55 11.01 -1.59
N LEU A 6 6.90 11.53 -0.43
CA LEU A 6 6.03 11.41 0.73
C LEU A 6 4.64 12.02 0.54
N PRO A 7 4.50 13.20 -0.09
CA PRO A 7 3.16 13.72 -0.38
C PRO A 7 2.35 12.78 -1.26
N GLU A 8 2.99 12.12 -2.22
CA GLU A 8 2.29 11.19 -3.09
C GLU A 8 1.83 9.96 -2.33
N VAL A 9 2.66 9.46 -1.41
CA VAL A 9 2.29 8.33 -0.57
C VAL A 9 1.09 8.69 0.31
N GLU A 10 1.06 9.90 0.83
CA GLU A 10 -0.08 10.36 1.62
C GLU A 10 -1.36 10.43 0.79
N VAL A 11 -1.28 10.89 -0.44
CA VAL A 11 -2.42 10.90 -1.35
C VAL A 11 -2.91 9.48 -1.62
N VAL A 12 -1.99 8.56 -1.86
CA VAL A 12 -2.32 7.15 -2.05
C VAL A 12 -3.07 6.62 -0.83
N LYS A 13 -2.53 6.87 0.36
CA LYS A 13 -3.14 6.43 1.61
C LYS A 13 -4.59 6.89 1.72
N LYS A 14 -4.84 8.18 1.51
CA LYS A 14 -6.19 8.74 1.64
C LYS A 14 -7.14 8.17 0.60
N SER A 15 -6.67 8.02 -0.62
CA SER A 15 -7.49 7.45 -1.68
C SER A 15 -7.85 6.00 -1.38
N LEU A 16 -6.89 5.23 -0.89
CA LEU A 16 -7.15 3.85 -0.51
C LEU A 16 -8.16 3.77 0.62
N GLU A 17 -8.02 4.61 1.64
CA GLU A 17 -8.96 4.60 2.75
C GLU A 17 -10.39 4.83 2.29
N ASN A 18 -10.59 5.75 1.37
CA ASN A 18 -11.92 6.05 0.85
C ASN A 18 -12.52 4.88 0.09
N GLU A 19 -11.69 4.08 -0.56
CA GLU A 19 -12.18 3.02 -1.43
C GLU A 19 -12.38 1.69 -0.74
N ILE A 20 -11.53 1.34 0.22
CA ILE A 20 -11.49 -0.02 0.74
C ILE A 20 -11.69 -0.14 2.26
N CYS A 21 -11.59 0.93 3.03
CA CYS A 21 -11.81 0.80 4.48
C CYS A 21 -13.22 0.39 4.79
N ASN A 22 -13.36 -0.47 5.79
CA ASN A 22 -14.60 -1.07 6.25
C ASN A 22 -15.16 -2.15 5.32
N PHE A 23 -14.43 -2.53 4.30
CA PHE A 23 -14.82 -3.65 3.45
C PHE A 23 -13.92 -4.85 3.73
N LYS A 24 -14.53 -6.03 3.65
CA LYS A 24 -13.86 -7.29 3.93
C LYS A 24 -12.98 -7.70 2.76
N LEU A 25 -11.75 -8.04 3.07
CA LEU A 25 -10.85 -8.63 2.08
C LEU A 25 -11.25 -10.08 1.87
N GLN A 26 -11.70 -10.41 0.68
CA GLN A 26 -12.20 -11.76 0.38
C GLN A 26 -11.12 -12.66 -0.16
N ASP A 27 -10.22 -12.14 -0.97
CA ASP A 27 -9.24 -12.95 -1.64
C ASP A 27 -8.04 -12.14 -2.06
N ILE A 28 -6.90 -12.80 -2.19
CA ILE A 28 -5.68 -12.20 -2.72
C ILE A 28 -5.10 -13.15 -3.76
N GLU A 29 -4.97 -12.66 -4.98
CA GLU A 29 -4.33 -13.41 -6.05
C GLU A 29 -2.88 -12.93 -6.18
N ILE A 30 -1.94 -13.85 -6.16
CA ILE A 30 -0.54 -13.55 -6.41
C ILE A 30 -0.25 -13.90 -7.86
N ILE A 31 -0.08 -12.88 -8.68
CA ILE A 31 0.26 -13.07 -10.09
C ILE A 31 1.76 -13.30 -10.21
N ASP A 32 2.54 -12.48 -9.53
CA ASP A 32 3.99 -12.63 -9.47
C ASP A 32 4.46 -12.14 -8.11
N GLY A 33 4.80 -13.08 -7.24
CA GLY A 33 5.23 -12.78 -5.88
C GLY A 33 6.71 -12.43 -5.74
N ASN A 34 7.45 -12.38 -6.85
CA ASN A 34 8.88 -12.10 -6.81
C ASN A 34 9.15 -10.60 -6.75
N LEU A 35 8.66 -9.95 -5.71
CA LEU A 35 8.94 -8.57 -5.42
C LEU A 35 10.30 -8.46 -4.74
N ARG A 36 10.59 -7.33 -4.13
CA ARG A 36 11.84 -7.16 -3.37
C ARG A 36 12.05 -8.31 -2.38
N TYR A 37 10.95 -8.70 -1.73
CA TYR A 37 10.91 -9.90 -0.90
C TYR A 37 9.82 -10.79 -1.46
N LYS A 38 10.04 -12.08 -1.49
CA LYS A 38 9.06 -13.00 -2.04
C LYS A 38 7.77 -12.99 -1.23
N VAL A 39 6.66 -12.81 -1.91
CA VAL A 39 5.33 -12.85 -1.30
C VAL A 39 4.83 -14.28 -1.29
N LYS A 40 4.37 -14.75 -0.13
CA LYS A 40 3.88 -16.11 0.03
C LYS A 40 2.41 -16.09 0.38
N HIS A 41 1.63 -16.91 -0.28
CA HIS A 41 0.19 -17.00 -0.05
C HIS A 41 -0.11 -17.34 1.41
N LYS A 42 0.70 -18.18 2.01
CA LYS A 42 0.56 -18.56 3.42
C LYS A 42 0.53 -17.33 4.33
N GLU A 43 1.38 -16.35 4.05
CA GLU A 43 1.42 -15.12 4.86
C GLU A 43 0.16 -14.29 4.63
N LEU A 44 -0.26 -14.16 3.39
CA LEU A 44 -1.41 -13.32 3.06
C LEU A 44 -2.71 -13.88 3.59
N ARG A 45 -2.83 -15.19 3.77
CA ARG A 45 -4.04 -15.79 4.34
C ARG A 45 -4.36 -15.27 5.73
N LYS A 46 -3.38 -14.76 6.44
CA LYS A 46 -3.58 -14.24 7.80
C LYS A 46 -4.52 -13.05 7.85
N ILE A 47 -4.70 -12.34 6.76
CA ILE A 47 -5.55 -11.16 6.71
C ILE A 47 -6.79 -11.35 5.84
N ILE A 48 -6.92 -12.45 5.13
CA ILE A 48 -8.11 -12.72 4.32
C ILE A 48 -9.30 -12.99 5.25
N GLY A 49 -10.44 -12.37 4.93
CA GLY A 49 -11.66 -12.50 5.71
C GLY A 49 -11.90 -11.36 6.68
N PHE A 50 -10.98 -10.42 6.77
CA PHE A 50 -11.09 -9.31 7.72
C PHE A 50 -11.27 -7.99 6.99
N LYS A 51 -11.94 -7.05 7.67
CA LYS A 51 -12.16 -5.70 7.13
C LYS A 51 -10.93 -4.86 7.36
N VAL A 52 -10.59 -4.04 6.38
CA VAL A 52 -9.55 -3.03 6.57
C VAL A 52 -10.12 -1.96 7.51
N ALA A 53 -9.45 -1.76 8.64
CA ALA A 53 -9.89 -0.79 9.63
C ALA A 53 -9.39 0.61 9.29
N ARG A 54 -8.11 0.71 8.99
CA ARG A 54 -7.48 1.98 8.65
C ARG A 54 -6.15 1.72 7.96
N ILE A 55 -5.62 2.78 7.36
CA ILE A 55 -4.31 2.73 6.71
C ILE A 55 -3.50 3.90 7.29
N GLU A 56 -2.29 3.61 7.72
CA GLU A 56 -1.37 4.61 8.23
C GLU A 56 -0.17 4.73 7.32
N ARG A 57 0.36 5.92 7.22
CA ARG A 57 1.62 6.14 6.54
C ARG A 57 2.73 6.32 7.56
N ARG A 58 3.83 5.60 7.35
CA ARG A 58 5.05 5.77 8.12
C ARG A 58 6.19 5.93 7.13
N SER A 59 6.64 7.17 6.94
CA SER A 59 7.59 7.50 5.88
C SER A 59 7.00 7.11 4.52
N LYS A 60 7.67 6.29 3.76
CA LYS A 60 7.21 5.81 2.46
C LYS A 60 6.51 4.44 2.57
N TYR A 61 6.21 4.04 3.79
CA TYR A 61 5.51 2.78 4.02
C TYR A 61 4.04 3.03 4.25
N LEU A 62 3.21 2.14 3.74
CA LEU A 62 1.79 2.08 4.06
C LEU A 62 1.57 0.88 4.97
N VAL A 63 0.85 1.08 6.05
CA VAL A 63 0.54 0.03 7.00
C VAL A 63 -0.98 -0.12 7.06
N PHE A 64 -1.44 -1.30 6.70
CA PHE A 64 -2.87 -1.63 6.69
C PHE A 64 -3.21 -2.37 7.96
N PHE A 65 -4.22 -1.86 8.68
CA PHE A 65 -4.74 -2.47 9.90
C PHE A 65 -6.08 -3.11 9.61
N PHE A 66 -6.35 -4.22 10.26
CA PHE A 66 -7.57 -5.00 10.04
C PHE A 66 -8.37 -5.11 11.32
N ASN A 67 -9.70 -5.09 11.21
CA ASN A 67 -10.58 -5.20 12.38
C ASN A 67 -10.49 -6.60 12.99
N LYS A 68 -10.35 -6.64 14.32
CA LYS A 68 -10.35 -7.91 15.08
C LYS A 68 -9.29 -8.88 14.58
N ASN A 69 -8.15 -8.36 14.18
CA ASN A 69 -7.05 -9.17 13.68
C ASN A 69 -5.74 -8.64 14.27
N ASP A 70 -4.85 -9.54 14.62
CA ASP A 70 -3.57 -9.19 15.24
C ASP A 70 -2.47 -8.92 14.22
N PHE A 71 -2.78 -8.97 12.94
CA PHE A 71 -1.78 -8.79 11.89
C PHE A 71 -1.96 -7.46 11.18
N ILE A 72 -0.86 -6.96 10.64
CA ILE A 72 -0.83 -5.78 9.78
C ILE A 72 -0.17 -6.15 8.46
N MET A 73 -0.48 -5.39 7.43
CA MET A 73 0.21 -5.52 6.15
C MET A 73 1.04 -4.27 5.92
N ILE A 74 2.33 -4.47 5.69
CA ILE A 74 3.28 -3.39 5.47
C ILE A 74 3.63 -3.37 3.99
N CYS A 75 3.53 -2.20 3.38
CA CYS A 75 3.69 -2.03 1.95
C CYS A 75 4.65 -0.90 1.65
N HIS A 76 5.54 -1.12 0.69
CA HIS A 76 6.42 -0.08 0.18
C HIS A 76 6.32 -0.08 -1.34
N LEU A 77 6.14 1.10 -1.94
CA LEU A 77 5.93 1.19 -3.37
C LEU A 77 7.20 1.07 -4.20
N GLY A 78 8.37 1.18 -3.55
CA GLY A 78 9.63 1.14 -4.28
C GLY A 78 9.73 2.30 -5.25
N MET A 79 10.18 2.01 -6.45
CA MET A 79 10.35 3.04 -7.48
C MET A 79 9.21 3.06 -8.48
N THR A 80 8.59 1.92 -8.76
CA THR A 80 7.57 1.82 -9.80
C THR A 80 6.26 1.21 -9.30
N GLY A 81 6.16 0.94 -8.01
CA GLY A 81 4.93 0.36 -7.45
C GLY A 81 3.80 1.37 -7.44
N LYS A 82 2.61 0.90 -7.74
CA LYS A 82 1.41 1.71 -7.69
C LYS A 82 0.21 0.84 -7.38
N PHE A 83 -0.80 1.46 -6.79
CA PHE A 83 -2.09 0.83 -6.55
C PHE A 83 -3.13 1.40 -7.49
N LEU A 84 -4.02 0.54 -7.96
CA LEU A 84 -5.14 0.93 -8.78
C LEU A 84 -6.39 0.26 -8.23
N ILE A 85 -7.52 0.97 -8.33
CA ILE A 85 -8.82 0.38 -8.00
C ILE A 85 -9.56 0.07 -9.27
N GLU A 86 -10.08 -1.14 -9.35
CA GLU A 86 -10.95 -1.57 -10.44
C GLU A 86 -12.32 -1.86 -9.86
N ASN A 87 -13.34 -1.25 -10.44
CA ASN A 87 -14.71 -1.54 -10.10
C ASN A 87 -15.26 -2.51 -11.13
N ASN A 88 -15.53 -3.74 -10.73
CA ASN A 88 -15.95 -4.78 -11.65
C ASN A 88 -17.24 -4.46 -12.41
N GLN A 89 -18.12 -3.69 -11.78
CA GLN A 89 -19.41 -3.40 -12.40
C GLN A 89 -19.29 -2.53 -13.64
N ILE A 90 -18.37 -1.60 -13.62
CA ILE A 90 -18.21 -0.64 -14.72
C ILE A 90 -16.85 -0.76 -15.38
N GLN A 91 -16.03 -1.71 -14.95
CA GLN A 91 -14.71 -1.96 -15.54
C GLN A 91 -13.84 -0.71 -15.55
N LYS A 92 -14.08 0.18 -14.61
CA LYS A 92 -13.36 1.45 -14.54
C LYS A 92 -12.18 1.33 -13.61
N LYS A 93 -11.02 1.76 -14.06
CA LYS A 93 -9.80 1.77 -13.25
C LYS A 93 -9.48 3.18 -12.82
N THR A 94 -9.09 3.32 -11.57
CA THR A 94 -8.72 4.60 -10.98
C THR A 94 -7.34 4.46 -10.37
N SER A 95 -6.44 5.36 -10.73
CA SER A 95 -5.11 5.41 -10.16
C SER A 95 -5.10 6.39 -9.00
N PHE A 96 -4.51 5.99 -7.89
CA PHE A 96 -4.30 6.87 -6.75
C PHE A 96 -3.02 7.64 -6.88
N TYR A 97 -2.22 7.26 -7.82
CA TYR A 97 -0.90 7.77 -7.92
C TYR A 97 -0.85 9.00 -8.80
N TYR A 98 -1.23 8.85 -10.05
CA TYR A 98 -1.44 9.94 -10.96
C TYR A 98 -1.93 9.32 -12.26
N ASP A 99 -1.31 9.48 -13.32
CA ASP A 99 -1.90 9.15 -14.57
C ASP A 99 -1.74 7.66 -14.94
N LEU A 100 -2.65 7.15 -15.74
CA LEU A 100 -2.66 5.76 -16.17
C LEU A 100 -1.98 5.55 -17.51
N SER A 101 -1.39 6.59 -18.09
CA SER A 101 -0.82 6.49 -19.42
C SER A 101 0.28 5.42 -19.52
N ASN A 102 0.99 5.20 -18.42
CA ASN A 102 2.06 4.22 -18.37
C ASN A 102 1.64 2.89 -17.75
N TYR A 103 0.35 2.73 -17.48
CA TYR A 103 -0.12 1.50 -16.86
C TYR A 103 -0.15 0.37 -17.88
N ASN A 104 0.37 -0.79 -17.47
CA ASN A 104 0.35 -1.99 -18.28
C ASN A 104 0.02 -3.18 -17.39
N GLU A 105 -1.05 -3.89 -17.71
CA GLU A 105 -1.53 -5.00 -16.91
C GLU A 105 -0.51 -6.11 -16.75
N LYS A 106 0.43 -6.24 -17.65
CA LYS A 106 1.44 -7.30 -17.53
C LYS A 106 2.33 -7.13 -16.30
N HIS A 107 2.30 -5.95 -15.67
CA HIS A 107 3.05 -5.69 -14.45
C HIS A 107 2.19 -5.78 -13.20
N ASN A 108 0.98 -6.28 -13.31
CA ASN A 108 0.15 -6.57 -12.14
C ASN A 108 0.79 -7.72 -11.35
N ARG A 109 1.01 -7.49 -10.07
CA ARG A 109 1.71 -8.45 -9.21
C ARG A 109 0.77 -9.12 -8.21
N LEU A 110 -0.13 -8.34 -7.62
CA LEU A 110 -1.13 -8.86 -6.69
C LEU A 110 -2.47 -8.21 -6.96
N ILE A 111 -3.55 -8.96 -6.70
CA ILE A 111 -4.90 -8.43 -6.79
C ILE A 111 -5.64 -8.80 -5.51
N PHE A 112 -6.12 -7.77 -4.80
CA PHE A 112 -6.90 -7.90 -3.57
C PHE A 112 -8.36 -7.67 -3.92
N THR A 113 -9.21 -8.63 -3.63
CA THR A 113 -10.64 -8.54 -3.93
C THR A 113 -11.42 -8.30 -2.65
N PHE A 114 -12.28 -7.29 -2.64
CA PHE A 114 -13.07 -6.90 -1.49
C PHE A 114 -14.55 -7.22 -1.69
N ASN A 115 -15.32 -7.28 -0.61
CA ASN A 115 -16.72 -7.65 -0.67
C ASN A 115 -17.64 -6.57 -1.25
N ASN A 116 -17.11 -5.41 -1.58
CA ASN A 116 -17.84 -4.38 -2.33
C ASN A 116 -17.59 -4.47 -3.83
N ARG A 117 -17.05 -5.60 -4.31
CA ARG A 117 -16.72 -5.87 -5.71
C ARG A 117 -15.58 -5.03 -6.24
N LYS A 118 -14.88 -4.31 -5.38
CA LYS A 118 -13.68 -3.59 -5.81
C LYS A 118 -12.48 -4.49 -5.75
N ARG A 119 -11.58 -4.28 -6.66
CA ARG A 119 -10.31 -4.99 -6.71
C ARG A 119 -9.20 -3.98 -6.59
N LEU A 120 -8.32 -4.20 -5.64
CA LEU A 120 -7.13 -3.38 -5.45
C LEU A 120 -5.97 -4.09 -6.14
N ILE A 121 -5.39 -3.46 -7.13
CA ILE A 121 -4.32 -4.04 -7.93
C ILE A 121 -3.01 -3.38 -7.54
N TYR A 122 -2.03 -4.21 -7.20
CA TYR A 122 -0.66 -3.74 -7.01
C TYR A 122 0.13 -4.02 -8.28
N ASN A 123 0.59 -2.95 -8.93
CA ASN A 123 1.32 -3.00 -10.18
C ASN A 123 2.73 -2.46 -9.95
N ASP A 124 3.74 -3.18 -10.41
CA ASP A 124 5.12 -2.78 -10.13
C ASP A 124 6.06 -3.31 -11.21
N ILE A 125 6.47 -2.43 -12.11
CA ILE A 125 7.31 -2.82 -13.24
C ILE A 125 8.63 -3.42 -12.78
N ARG A 126 9.34 -2.73 -11.88
CA ARG A 126 10.67 -3.12 -11.46
C ARG A 126 10.71 -4.08 -10.29
N LYS A 127 9.56 -4.31 -9.64
CA LYS A 127 9.45 -5.22 -8.49
C LYS A 127 10.31 -4.85 -7.31
N PHE A 128 10.59 -3.57 -7.13
CA PHE A 128 11.39 -3.08 -5.99
C PHE A 128 10.55 -2.76 -4.77
N GLY A 129 9.23 -2.72 -4.92
CA GLY A 129 8.36 -2.58 -3.78
C GLY A 129 8.23 -3.89 -3.02
N PHE A 130 7.47 -3.89 -1.95
CA PHE A 130 7.23 -5.12 -1.23
C PHE A 130 5.94 -5.06 -0.41
N ILE A 131 5.46 -6.23 -0.04
CA ILE A 131 4.27 -6.41 0.78
C ILE A 131 4.60 -7.50 1.78
N LYS A 132 4.51 -7.17 3.07
CA LYS A 132 4.83 -8.08 4.16
C LYS A 132 3.74 -8.09 5.21
N ILE A 133 3.56 -9.22 5.86
CA ILE A 133 2.66 -9.36 6.99
C ILE A 133 3.49 -9.47 8.26
N ASP A 134 3.07 -8.80 9.31
CA ASP A 134 3.67 -8.92 10.63
C ASP A 134 2.57 -8.83 11.68
N PHE A 135 2.89 -9.16 12.91
CA PHE A 135 1.99 -8.93 14.03
C PHE A 135 1.86 -7.43 14.29
N LYS A 136 0.65 -7.01 14.60
CA LYS A 136 0.41 -5.60 14.96
C LYS A 136 1.25 -5.18 16.16
N LYS A 137 1.44 -6.07 17.13
CA LYS A 137 2.25 -5.77 18.32
C LYS A 137 3.70 -5.47 17.99
N ASN A 138 4.18 -5.86 16.81
CA ASN A 138 5.56 -5.65 16.40
C ASN A 138 5.77 -4.35 15.64
N ILE A 139 4.77 -3.49 15.56
CA ILE A 139 4.85 -2.33 14.70
C ILE A 139 6.05 -1.42 14.98
N ASN A 140 6.45 -1.32 16.25
CA ASN A 140 7.57 -0.44 16.63
C ASN A 140 8.92 -1.15 16.60
N ILE A 141 8.95 -2.47 16.44
CA ILE A 141 10.18 -3.24 16.38
C ILE A 141 10.41 -3.90 15.03
N ASN A 142 9.45 -3.79 14.13
CA ASN A 142 9.57 -4.33 12.79
C ASN A 142 10.83 -3.78 12.11
N TYR A 143 11.54 -4.63 11.40
CA TYR A 143 12.79 -4.28 10.77
C TYR A 143 12.69 -3.00 9.91
N HIS A 144 11.61 -2.84 9.19
CA HIS A 144 11.44 -1.70 8.29
C HIS A 144 10.96 -0.45 9.01
N LEU A 145 10.23 -0.60 10.10
CA LEU A 145 9.56 0.52 10.76
C LEU A 145 10.28 1.02 12.01
N LYS A 146 11.10 0.19 12.63
CA LYS A 146 11.67 0.50 13.94
C LYS A 146 12.52 1.77 13.98
N ILE A 147 13.24 2.05 12.90
CA ILE A 147 14.11 3.22 12.86
C ILE A 147 13.34 4.51 12.70
N LEU A 148 12.05 4.42 12.38
CA LEU A 148 11.21 5.58 12.19
C LEU A 148 10.56 6.04 13.49
N GLY A 149 10.46 5.13 14.48
CA GLY A 149 9.79 5.41 15.72
C GLY A 149 8.28 5.36 15.61
N PRO A 150 7.57 5.53 16.73
CA PRO A 150 6.11 5.37 16.77
C PRO A 150 5.35 6.44 16.01
N GLU A 151 5.90 7.64 15.91
CA GLU A 151 5.28 8.70 15.13
C GLU A 151 6.29 9.26 14.17
N PRO A 152 6.65 8.44 13.22
CA PRO A 152 7.89 8.67 12.51
C PRO A 152 7.97 10.02 11.81
N LEU A 153 6.90 10.41 11.16
CA LEU A 153 7.04 11.54 10.26
C LEU A 153 6.07 12.67 10.51
N THR A 154 5.16 12.50 11.42
CA THR A 154 4.21 13.55 11.72
C THR A 154 4.94 14.83 12.12
N ARG A 155 6.02 14.69 12.85
CA ARG A 155 6.81 15.83 13.28
C ARG A 155 7.72 16.39 12.20
N PHE A 156 8.17 15.54 11.31
CA PHE A 156 9.04 15.98 10.23
C PHE A 156 8.27 16.61 9.10
N PHE A 157 7.01 16.25 8.97
CA PHE A 157 6.17 16.76 7.91
C PHE A 157 5.34 17.93 8.38
N ASN A 158 6.03 18.91 8.96
CA ASN A 158 5.43 20.20 9.12
C ASN A 158 5.28 20.82 7.74
N LEU A 159 4.54 21.91 7.66
CA LEU A 159 4.26 22.54 6.38
C LEU A 159 5.52 22.91 5.60
N LYS A 160 6.54 23.37 6.29
CA LYS A 160 7.76 23.79 5.64
C LYS A 160 8.46 22.61 4.99
N TYR A 161 8.60 21.51 5.73
CA TYR A 161 9.25 20.33 5.21
C TYR A 161 8.48 19.75 4.04
N PHE A 162 7.18 19.70 4.19
CA PHE A 162 6.30 19.19 3.16
C PHE A 162 6.39 20.01 1.89
N SER A 163 6.39 21.32 2.04
CA SER A 163 6.52 22.23 0.92
C SER A 163 7.83 22.01 0.18
N ASN A 164 8.93 21.90 0.91
CA ASN A 164 10.23 21.64 0.29
C ASN A 164 10.24 20.31 -0.45
N TYR A 165 9.59 19.32 0.12
CA TYR A 165 9.52 18.02 -0.49
C TYR A 165 8.75 18.07 -1.81
N ILE A 166 7.67 18.83 -1.84
CA ILE A 166 6.86 18.96 -3.04
C ILE A 166 7.57 19.75 -4.13
N HIS A 167 8.19 20.85 -3.76
CA HIS A 167 8.74 21.79 -4.73
C HIS A 167 10.22 21.57 -5.02
N GLY A 168 10.99 21.31 -4.01
CA GLY A 168 12.43 21.22 -4.16
C GLY A 168 12.93 19.84 -4.46
N ARG A 169 12.34 18.85 -3.84
CA ARG A 169 12.84 17.50 -3.93
C ARG A 169 14.26 17.42 -3.47
N ASP A 170 14.62 18.27 -2.64
CA ASP A 170 15.99 18.48 -2.22
C ASP A 170 16.52 17.49 -1.27
#